data_11262ad33629ca68909b3ef841e318b5
#
_entry.id   11262ad33629ca68909b3ef841e318b5
#
_cell.length_a   1.000
_cell.length_b   1.000
_cell.length_c   1.000
_cell.angle_alpha   90.00
_cell.angle_beta   90.00
_cell.angle_gamma   90.00
#
_symmetry.space_group_name_H-M   'P 1'
#
loop_
_entity.id
_entity.type
_entity.pdbx_description
1 polymer ?
#
loop_
_entity_poly.entity_id
_entity_poly.type
_entity_poly.pdbx_seq_one_letter_code
_entity_poly.pdbx_strand_id
1 'polypeptide(L)'
;MTGKKEEKPKEKEWTLMFFFASDNNLSASMFYQLKAMKTAGFQVNTNVLAHFDPHERGMPSMIFEINRMERKDQTKSKIGDDKNSTIRDLAGDQVKPAITNGCCSSRSSSEFDDLPAEKALEEFLDFARENYPAKHYMLFLVGHGMIVGRDAFLPDENPNSGISLVQLGSILRNFSDEIAEKDAALEFIGMHSCSMSAVEVAYQLKGTANYMMASEGLSFVGAWPYRQMLQKIFCAIEYAKNGNFKIENLMKSVHELCLHNGADFIFAGYSSDLCLISLEKERVEALNQPIERLTKALKAGLDDPHDRDLIVLAHWKSQSFFQEVYTDLYDFCVCLMEKCENKKTEAQEAMWSACNNVKKVLGAGADGPIIQADFSGPDCQFSYGLSIYFPWARPVEDAQEHVIKNYRNYAFVTELAGASWLQFLNTYFDQTKRLRVPVTLSDADQKTWDFAEAAFKPFAFHTGPTAVQSGALTGKDSPTDAGGDFSYSFIKNYPREFAISRRALKVFKHEKRRRST
;
A
#
# COMPACT_ATOMS: atom_id res chain seq x y z
N MET A 1 -37.22 -26.50 25.85
CA MET A 1 -36.37 -25.58 25.11
C MET A 1 -35.60 -26.41 24.08
N THR A 2 -36.08 -26.49 22.87
CA THR A 2 -35.44 -27.24 21.78
C THR A 2 -34.31 -26.36 21.26
N GLY A 3 -33.07 -26.77 21.53
CA GLY A 3 -31.91 -26.11 21.00
C GLY A 3 -31.95 -26.13 19.46
N LYS A 4 -32.09 -24.99 18.85
CA LYS A 4 -31.77 -24.83 17.42
C LYS A 4 -30.31 -25.28 17.26
N LYS A 5 -30.05 -26.38 16.54
CA LYS A 5 -28.71 -26.65 16.02
C LYS A 5 -28.34 -25.42 15.16
N GLU A 6 -27.33 -24.71 15.56
CA GLU A 6 -26.69 -23.71 14.69
C GLU A 6 -26.23 -24.46 13.44
N GLU A 7 -26.86 -24.21 12.30
CA GLU A 7 -26.39 -24.71 11.02
C GLU A 7 -25.01 -24.13 10.77
N LYS A 8 -24.01 -24.99 10.56
CA LYS A 8 -22.68 -24.52 10.14
C LYS A 8 -22.80 -23.65 8.90
N PRO A 9 -22.08 -22.53 8.83
CA PRO A 9 -22.10 -21.67 7.66
C PRO A 9 -21.71 -22.47 6.41
N LYS A 10 -22.42 -22.25 5.32
CA LYS A 10 -22.18 -22.95 4.06
C LYS A 10 -20.96 -22.34 3.37
N GLU A 11 -19.97 -23.17 3.08
CA GLU A 11 -18.80 -22.79 2.30
C GLU A 11 -19.19 -22.28 0.90
N LYS A 12 -18.59 -21.17 0.48
CA LYS A 12 -18.72 -20.59 -0.88
C LYS A 12 -17.41 -20.75 -1.65
N GLU A 13 -17.39 -20.33 -2.91
CA GLU A 13 -16.16 -20.32 -3.71
C GLU A 13 -15.23 -19.19 -3.26
N TRP A 14 -15.78 -17.99 -2.95
CA TRP A 14 -15.00 -16.79 -2.66
C TRP A 14 -15.48 -16.07 -1.41
N THR A 15 -14.52 -15.56 -0.63
CA THR A 15 -14.74 -14.53 0.39
C THR A 15 -13.81 -13.35 0.11
N LEU A 16 -14.41 -12.20 -0.17
CA LEU A 16 -13.71 -10.93 -0.39
C LEU A 16 -13.79 -10.11 0.90
N MET A 17 -12.65 -9.73 1.44
CA MET A 17 -12.51 -9.06 2.72
C MET A 17 -11.91 -7.67 2.52
N PHE A 18 -12.59 -6.65 3.00
CA PHE A 18 -12.16 -5.25 2.94
C PHE A 18 -11.98 -4.74 4.36
N PHE A 19 -10.74 -4.45 4.73
CA PHE A 19 -10.43 -3.85 6.02
C PHE A 19 -10.14 -2.37 5.81
N PHE A 20 -11.12 -1.53 6.16
CA PHE A 20 -10.98 -0.08 6.16
C PHE A 20 -10.48 0.38 7.53
N ALA A 21 -9.20 0.71 7.62
CA ALA A 21 -8.61 1.37 8.78
C ALA A 21 -8.98 2.85 8.73
N SER A 22 -10.17 3.17 9.21
CA SER A 22 -10.83 4.44 8.97
C SER A 22 -10.97 5.32 10.21
N ASP A 23 -10.50 4.90 11.38
CA ASP A 23 -10.41 5.79 12.55
C ASP A 23 -9.25 6.77 12.42
N ASN A 24 -9.37 7.64 11.40
CA ASN A 24 -8.43 8.71 11.07
C ASN A 24 -9.06 9.68 10.05
N ASN A 25 -8.25 10.62 9.56
CA ASN A 25 -8.68 11.64 8.59
C ASN A 25 -9.20 11.10 7.25
N LEU A 26 -9.08 9.81 6.95
CA LEU A 26 -9.61 9.19 5.72
C LEU A 26 -11.03 8.64 5.89
N SER A 27 -11.60 8.70 7.10
CA SER A 27 -12.90 8.10 7.45
C SER A 27 -14.00 8.45 6.44
N ALA A 28 -14.19 9.71 6.15
CA ALA A 28 -15.24 10.16 5.22
C ALA A 28 -15.03 9.62 3.80
N SER A 29 -13.81 9.63 3.29
CA SER A 29 -13.48 9.13 1.95
C SER A 29 -13.69 7.61 1.85
N MET A 30 -13.31 6.87 2.88
CA MET A 30 -13.52 5.42 2.95
C MET A 30 -15.00 5.07 3.07
N PHE A 31 -15.78 5.86 3.79
CA PHE A 31 -17.22 5.68 3.87
C PHE A 31 -17.91 5.79 2.50
N TYR A 32 -17.50 6.73 1.65
CA TYR A 32 -18.01 6.84 0.28
C TYR A 32 -17.68 5.59 -0.54
N GLN A 33 -16.50 5.01 -0.35
CA GLN A 33 -16.12 3.76 -1.03
C GLN A 33 -16.98 2.59 -0.54
N LEU A 34 -17.21 2.46 0.75
CA LEU A 34 -18.09 1.45 1.33
C LEU A 34 -19.52 1.56 0.76
N LYS A 35 -20.06 2.78 0.64
CA LYS A 35 -21.36 3.01 -0.01
C LYS A 35 -21.35 2.61 -1.49
N ALA A 36 -20.28 2.93 -2.20
CA ALA A 36 -20.16 2.57 -3.62
C ALA A 36 -20.15 1.05 -3.83
N MET A 37 -19.51 0.29 -2.93
CA MET A 37 -19.48 -1.18 -2.97
C MET A 37 -20.87 -1.79 -2.92
N LYS A 38 -21.79 -1.23 -2.14
CA LYS A 38 -23.19 -1.70 -2.01
C LYS A 38 -23.94 -1.71 -3.35
N THR A 39 -23.52 -0.88 -4.29
CA THR A 39 -24.14 -0.78 -5.63
C THR A 39 -23.44 -1.63 -6.70
N ALA A 40 -22.50 -2.49 -6.30
CA ALA A 40 -21.76 -3.34 -7.25
C ALA A 40 -22.58 -4.49 -7.83
N GLY A 41 -23.68 -4.86 -7.20
CA GLY A 41 -24.51 -6.00 -7.57
C GLY A 41 -24.32 -7.18 -6.61
N PHE A 42 -24.74 -8.36 -7.04
CA PHE A 42 -24.74 -9.57 -6.23
C PHE A 42 -24.12 -10.75 -6.97
N GLN A 43 -23.34 -11.57 -6.27
CA GLN A 43 -22.79 -12.84 -6.74
C GLN A 43 -23.06 -13.94 -5.71
N VAL A 44 -23.81 -14.98 -6.10
CA VAL A 44 -24.30 -16.01 -5.19
C VAL A 44 -23.20 -16.85 -4.51
N ASN A 45 -22.11 -17.10 -5.23
CA ASN A 45 -20.99 -17.93 -4.73
C ASN A 45 -19.91 -17.11 -4.04
N THR A 46 -20.21 -15.87 -3.68
CA THR A 46 -19.24 -14.94 -3.10
C THR A 46 -19.77 -14.33 -1.82
N ASN A 47 -18.94 -14.24 -0.80
CA ASN A 47 -19.16 -13.36 0.35
C ASN A 47 -18.37 -12.08 0.13
N VAL A 48 -18.91 -10.94 0.54
CA VAL A 48 -18.18 -9.66 0.57
C VAL A 48 -18.36 -9.05 1.94
N LEU A 49 -17.27 -8.97 2.67
CA LEU A 49 -17.22 -8.42 4.03
C LEU A 49 -16.43 -7.13 4.05
N ALA A 50 -16.90 -6.17 4.77
CA ALA A 50 -16.19 -4.90 5.00
C ALA A 50 -16.15 -4.59 6.49
N HIS A 51 -14.96 -4.50 7.04
CA HIS A 51 -14.71 -3.89 8.35
C HIS A 51 -14.58 -2.38 8.15
N PHE A 52 -15.24 -1.62 8.98
CA PHE A 52 -15.20 -0.16 8.96
C PHE A 52 -15.18 0.37 10.39
N ASP A 53 -14.15 1.12 10.71
CA ASP A 53 -13.96 1.76 11.99
C ASP A 53 -14.10 3.29 11.85
N PRO A 54 -15.25 3.86 12.23
CA PRO A 54 -15.48 5.28 12.02
C PRO A 54 -14.73 6.15 13.01
N HIS A 55 -14.06 7.19 12.50
CA HIS A 55 -13.39 8.19 13.35
C HIS A 55 -14.34 9.00 14.25
N GLU A 56 -15.62 8.93 14.01
CA GLU A 56 -16.62 9.71 14.73
C GLU A 56 -16.89 9.12 16.12
N ARG A 57 -16.69 9.94 17.16
CA ARG A 57 -16.88 9.54 18.56
C ARG A 57 -18.26 8.94 18.83
N GLY A 58 -18.26 7.78 19.48
CA GLY A 58 -19.49 7.09 19.88
C GLY A 58 -20.09 6.18 18.80
N MET A 59 -19.42 6.00 17.68
CA MET A 59 -19.76 4.98 16.71
C MET A 59 -18.80 3.79 16.89
N PRO A 60 -19.33 2.58 17.14
CA PRO A 60 -18.48 1.38 17.22
C PRO A 60 -17.96 1.02 15.85
N SER A 61 -16.82 0.34 15.78
CA SER A 61 -16.38 -0.33 14.58
C SER A 61 -17.38 -1.43 14.20
N MET A 62 -17.52 -1.73 12.92
CA MET A 62 -18.58 -2.58 12.38
C MET A 62 -18.08 -3.46 11.24
N ILE A 63 -18.64 -4.66 11.14
CA ILE A 63 -18.48 -5.52 9.97
C ILE A 63 -19.80 -5.56 9.20
N PHE A 64 -19.73 -5.31 7.90
CA PHE A 64 -20.85 -5.36 6.97
C PHE A 64 -20.71 -6.54 6.02
N GLU A 65 -21.83 -7.23 5.74
CA GLU A 65 -21.95 -8.13 4.59
C GLU A 65 -22.57 -7.37 3.43
N ILE A 66 -21.74 -6.95 2.48
CA ILE A 66 -22.14 -6.08 1.37
C ILE A 66 -22.90 -6.86 0.30
N ASN A 67 -22.52 -8.09 0.03
CA ASN A 67 -23.11 -8.95 -0.98
C ASN A 67 -24.28 -9.79 -0.42
N ARG A 68 -25.21 -9.13 0.27
CA ARG A 68 -26.36 -9.79 0.89
C ARG A 68 -27.64 -9.52 0.10
N MET A 69 -28.33 -10.59 -0.30
CA MET A 69 -29.67 -10.49 -0.84
C MET A 69 -30.69 -10.57 0.29
N GLU A 70 -31.49 -9.53 0.50
CA GLU A 70 -32.64 -9.62 1.39
C GLU A 70 -33.66 -10.62 0.84
N ARG A 71 -34.15 -11.54 1.68
CA ARG A 71 -35.10 -12.60 1.29
C ARG A 71 -36.38 -12.07 0.64
N LYS A 72 -36.73 -10.81 0.83
CA LYS A 72 -37.94 -10.17 0.29
C LYS A 72 -37.79 -9.62 -1.14
N ASP A 73 -36.55 -9.43 -1.62
CA ASP A 73 -36.28 -8.74 -2.89
C ASP A 73 -35.62 -9.60 -3.97
N GLN A 74 -35.66 -10.93 -3.82
CA GLN A 74 -35.14 -11.86 -4.84
C GLN A 74 -35.77 -11.68 -6.22
N THR A 75 -36.89 -10.97 -6.31
CA THR A 75 -37.60 -10.68 -7.56
C THR A 75 -37.42 -9.25 -8.08
N LYS A 76 -36.74 -8.36 -7.35
CA LYS A 76 -36.66 -6.93 -7.69
C LYS A 76 -35.27 -6.34 -7.53
N SER A 77 -34.22 -7.07 -7.88
CA SER A 77 -32.90 -6.46 -7.93
C SER A 77 -32.84 -5.49 -9.13
N LYS A 78 -33.33 -4.28 -8.93
CA LYS A 78 -33.04 -3.15 -9.81
C LYS A 78 -31.66 -2.62 -9.42
N ILE A 79 -30.67 -2.95 -10.20
CA ILE A 79 -29.36 -2.31 -10.18
C ILE A 79 -29.59 -0.80 -10.32
N GLY A 80 -29.23 -0.03 -9.31
CA GLY A 80 -28.97 1.40 -9.49
C GLY A 80 -29.90 2.43 -8.88
N ASP A 81 -30.83 2.11 -7.98
CA ASP A 81 -31.78 3.12 -7.46
C ASP A 81 -31.43 3.73 -6.07
N ASP A 82 -30.28 3.46 -5.51
CA ASP A 82 -29.87 4.05 -4.21
C ASP A 82 -29.17 5.40 -4.38
N LYS A 83 -29.93 6.42 -4.76
CA LYS A 83 -29.41 7.79 -4.90
C LYS A 83 -29.16 8.51 -3.57
N ASN A 84 -29.64 7.98 -2.44
CA ASN A 84 -29.62 8.64 -1.14
C ASN A 84 -29.23 7.72 0.03
N SER A 85 -28.42 6.69 -0.18
CA SER A 85 -28.01 5.84 0.93
C SER A 85 -27.18 6.62 1.95
N THR A 86 -27.54 6.50 3.22
CA THR A 86 -26.88 7.10 4.38
C THR A 86 -26.20 5.99 5.20
N ILE A 87 -25.48 6.36 6.23
CA ILE A 87 -24.91 5.38 7.17
C ILE A 87 -25.99 4.49 7.79
N ARG A 88 -27.22 5.01 7.95
CA ARG A 88 -28.38 4.24 8.44
C ARG A 88 -28.79 3.13 7.47
N ASP A 89 -28.62 3.34 6.17
CA ASP A 89 -28.96 2.34 5.17
C ASP A 89 -27.98 1.17 5.18
N LEU A 90 -26.73 1.41 5.62
CA LEU A 90 -25.74 0.38 5.83
C LEU A 90 -25.97 -0.43 7.12
N ALA A 91 -26.69 0.11 8.10
CA ALA A 91 -26.99 -0.60 9.34
C ALA A 91 -27.77 -1.91 9.12
N GLY A 92 -28.54 -2.01 8.04
CA GLY A 92 -29.23 -3.24 7.63
C GLY A 92 -28.30 -4.34 7.13
N ASP A 93 -27.10 -3.99 6.69
CA ASP A 93 -26.07 -4.90 6.19
C ASP A 93 -25.06 -5.29 7.27
N GLN A 94 -25.20 -4.70 8.46
CA GLN A 94 -24.33 -5.00 9.61
C GLN A 94 -24.60 -6.43 10.10
N VAL A 95 -23.58 -7.27 10.08
CA VAL A 95 -23.65 -8.68 10.52
C VAL A 95 -23.07 -8.89 11.91
N LYS A 96 -22.14 -8.04 12.32
CA LYS A 96 -21.55 -8.02 13.65
C LYS A 96 -21.11 -6.59 13.95
N PRO A 97 -21.49 -6.01 15.10
CA PRO A 97 -20.72 -4.89 15.62
C PRO A 97 -19.31 -5.41 15.84
N ALA A 98 -18.33 -4.82 15.17
CA ALA A 98 -16.99 -5.26 15.37
C ALA A 98 -16.59 -4.98 16.81
N ILE A 99 -16.20 -5.92 17.41
CA ILE A 99 -15.10 -6.11 18.32
C ILE A 99 -14.91 -4.95 19.29
N THR A 100 -15.97 -4.54 19.91
CA THR A 100 -15.86 -3.92 21.20
C THR A 100 -16.05 -5.03 22.23
N ASN A 101 -15.17 -5.13 23.21
CA ASN A 101 -15.31 -6.07 24.31
C ASN A 101 -16.71 -5.98 24.93
N GLY A 102 -17.65 -6.62 24.27
CA GLY A 102 -18.86 -7.11 24.89
C GLY A 102 -19.97 -6.15 25.17
N CYS A 103 -20.16 -4.99 24.56
CA CYS A 103 -21.39 -4.27 24.83
C CYS A 103 -21.86 -3.25 23.79
N CYS A 104 -22.82 -3.66 22.96
CA CYS A 104 -23.73 -2.75 22.26
C CYS A 104 -24.80 -2.17 23.19
N SER A 105 -24.59 -2.12 24.50
CA SER A 105 -25.56 -1.60 25.44
C SER A 105 -25.06 -0.31 26.08
N SER A 106 -25.58 0.82 25.62
CA SER A 106 -25.81 2.05 26.41
C SER A 106 -24.67 2.56 27.30
N ARG A 107 -23.40 2.34 26.99
CA ARG A 107 -22.31 3.00 27.71
C ARG A 107 -21.90 4.28 27.02
N SER A 108 -21.55 5.28 27.81
CA SER A 108 -21.12 6.59 27.34
C SER A 108 -19.85 6.46 26.49
N SER A 109 -19.72 7.29 25.48
CA SER A 109 -18.63 7.36 24.49
C SER A 109 -17.20 7.46 25.02
N SER A 110 -17.01 7.45 26.32
CA SER A 110 -15.71 7.49 27.00
C SER A 110 -15.18 6.12 27.46
N GLU A 111 -15.92 5.05 27.22
CA GLU A 111 -15.62 3.70 27.73
C GLU A 111 -15.45 2.63 26.64
N PHE A 112 -15.39 3.02 25.36
CA PHE A 112 -15.08 2.07 24.29
C PHE A 112 -13.55 2.01 24.14
N ASP A 113 -12.95 1.01 24.77
CA ASP A 113 -11.62 0.58 24.42
C ASP A 113 -11.74 -0.19 23.08
N ASP A 114 -11.57 0.53 21.97
CA ASP A 114 -11.39 -0.11 20.67
C ASP A 114 -10.12 -0.96 20.70
N LEU A 115 -10.12 -2.02 19.90
CA LEU A 115 -8.94 -2.88 19.80
C LEU A 115 -7.83 -2.17 19.05
N PRO A 116 -6.56 -2.39 19.44
CA PRO A 116 -5.43 -1.96 18.61
C PRO A 116 -5.56 -2.52 17.18
N ALA A 117 -5.10 -1.76 16.20
CA ALA A 117 -5.27 -2.04 14.77
C ALA A 117 -4.88 -3.48 14.37
N GLU A 118 -3.80 -4.03 14.96
CA GLU A 118 -3.38 -5.41 14.72
C GLU A 118 -4.40 -6.43 15.24
N LYS A 119 -5.02 -6.16 16.39
CA LYS A 119 -6.04 -7.06 16.95
C LYS A 119 -7.36 -6.97 16.20
N ALA A 120 -7.72 -5.77 15.75
CA ALA A 120 -8.91 -5.55 14.93
C ALA A 120 -8.79 -6.32 13.60
N LEU A 121 -7.61 -6.32 12.98
CA LEU A 121 -7.36 -7.10 11.76
C LEU A 121 -7.41 -8.61 12.03
N GLU A 122 -6.75 -9.11 13.08
CA GLU A 122 -6.80 -10.53 13.46
C GLU A 122 -8.24 -10.99 13.63
N GLU A 123 -9.03 -10.30 14.46
CA GLU A 123 -10.42 -10.68 14.73
C GLU A 123 -11.33 -10.57 13.48
N PHE A 124 -11.07 -9.62 12.59
CA PHE A 124 -11.80 -9.54 11.33
C PHE A 124 -11.52 -10.75 10.43
N LEU A 125 -10.27 -11.17 10.34
CA LEU A 125 -9.87 -12.33 9.54
C LEU A 125 -10.45 -13.63 10.15
N ASP A 126 -10.37 -13.79 11.47
CA ASP A 126 -10.97 -14.92 12.18
C ASP A 126 -12.48 -14.97 11.98
N PHE A 127 -13.16 -13.84 12.16
CA PHE A 127 -14.59 -13.74 11.92
C PHE A 127 -14.97 -14.15 10.49
N ALA A 128 -14.20 -13.71 9.49
CA ALA A 128 -14.42 -14.07 8.10
C ALA A 128 -14.25 -15.58 7.87
N ARG A 129 -13.16 -16.16 8.39
CA ARG A 129 -12.84 -17.58 8.28
C ARG A 129 -13.90 -18.48 8.94
N GLU A 130 -14.39 -18.08 10.11
CA GLU A 130 -15.33 -18.89 10.88
C GLU A 130 -16.76 -18.80 10.37
N ASN A 131 -17.21 -17.59 9.96
CA ASN A 131 -18.61 -17.33 9.64
C ASN A 131 -18.89 -17.28 8.13
N TYR A 132 -17.85 -17.09 7.32
CA TYR A 132 -17.94 -16.98 5.87
C TYR A 132 -16.87 -17.82 5.16
N PRO A 133 -16.82 -19.12 5.44
CA PRO A 133 -15.80 -20.01 4.87
C PRO A 133 -15.92 -20.05 3.34
N ALA A 134 -14.76 -20.12 2.69
CA ALA A 134 -14.65 -20.22 1.24
C ALA A 134 -13.38 -20.97 0.84
N LYS A 135 -13.30 -21.38 -0.43
CA LYS A 135 -12.09 -21.98 -1.01
C LYS A 135 -11.02 -20.95 -1.35
N HIS A 136 -11.46 -19.75 -1.72
CA HIS A 136 -10.57 -18.67 -2.14
C HIS A 136 -10.88 -17.38 -1.38
N TYR A 137 -9.85 -16.72 -0.93
CA TYR A 137 -9.96 -15.45 -0.22
C TYR A 137 -9.21 -14.34 -0.95
N MET A 138 -9.76 -13.13 -0.91
CA MET A 138 -9.07 -11.90 -1.27
C MET A 138 -9.17 -10.92 -0.11
N LEU A 139 -8.07 -10.26 0.23
CA LEU A 139 -8.01 -9.25 1.28
C LEU A 139 -7.60 -7.90 0.68
N PHE A 140 -8.34 -6.86 1.02
CA PHE A 140 -8.03 -5.47 0.69
C PHE A 140 -7.80 -4.70 1.98
N LEU A 141 -6.58 -4.20 2.16
CA LEU A 141 -6.17 -3.36 3.28
C LEU A 141 -6.16 -1.92 2.81
N VAL A 142 -7.02 -1.10 3.42
CA VAL A 142 -7.31 0.26 2.95
C VAL A 142 -7.01 1.26 4.05
N GLY A 143 -6.09 2.19 3.80
CA GLY A 143 -5.72 3.20 4.77
C GLY A 143 -4.39 3.87 4.47
N HIS A 144 -3.82 4.49 5.50
CA HIS A 144 -2.49 5.04 5.39
C HIS A 144 -1.42 3.96 5.26
N GLY A 145 -0.45 4.21 4.39
CA GLY A 145 0.70 3.34 4.21
C GLY A 145 1.73 3.46 5.33
N MET A 146 2.81 2.73 5.17
CA MET A 146 3.88 2.67 6.15
C MET A 146 5.15 3.34 5.63
N ILE A 147 5.88 4.00 6.52
CA ILE A 147 7.33 4.24 6.33
C ILE A 147 8.12 3.19 7.09
N VAL A 148 9.07 2.58 6.42
CA VAL A 148 10.12 1.82 7.09
C VAL A 148 10.70 2.66 8.23
N GLY A 149 10.60 2.14 9.43
CA GLY A 149 11.16 2.74 10.63
C GLY A 149 10.20 3.42 11.58
N ARG A 150 9.06 3.88 11.15
CA ARG A 150 7.97 4.25 12.07
C ARG A 150 7.05 3.08 12.36
N ASP A 151 7.04 2.11 11.46
CA ASP A 151 6.44 0.79 11.63
C ASP A 151 4.97 0.83 12.08
N ALA A 152 4.21 1.78 11.50
CA ALA A 152 2.81 1.99 11.78
C ALA A 152 2.03 2.00 10.46
N PHE A 153 1.70 0.81 9.98
CA PHE A 153 0.79 0.59 8.87
C PHE A 153 -0.66 0.63 9.37
N LEU A 154 -1.56 1.20 8.60
CA LEU A 154 -2.98 1.35 8.96
C LEU A 154 -3.16 1.97 10.36
N PRO A 155 -2.67 3.20 10.58
CA PRO A 155 -2.77 3.85 11.87
C PRO A 155 -4.23 4.07 12.28
N ASP A 156 -4.45 3.86 13.56
CA ASP A 156 -5.70 4.00 14.28
C ASP A 156 -5.51 5.09 15.35
N GLU A 157 -6.45 6.01 15.48
CA GLU A 157 -6.37 7.10 16.45
C GLU A 157 -6.93 6.73 17.83
N ASN A 158 -7.81 5.72 17.90
CA ASN A 158 -8.42 5.26 19.14
C ASN A 158 -8.53 3.73 19.23
N PRO A 159 -7.60 3.04 19.90
CA PRO A 159 -6.41 3.58 20.57
C PRO A 159 -5.34 3.99 19.55
N ASN A 160 -4.51 4.95 19.91
CA ASN A 160 -3.39 5.35 19.04
C ASN A 160 -2.44 4.19 18.82
N SER A 161 -2.62 3.51 17.72
CA SER A 161 -1.92 2.27 17.36
C SER A 161 -1.63 2.20 15.85
N GLY A 162 -0.98 1.15 15.43
CA GLY A 162 -0.71 0.83 14.03
C GLY A 162 -0.05 -0.54 13.94
N ILE A 163 -0.08 -1.13 12.77
CA ILE A 163 0.43 -2.49 12.53
C ILE A 163 1.87 -2.40 12.06
N SER A 164 2.81 -3.03 12.76
CA SER A 164 4.18 -3.16 12.26
C SER A 164 4.24 -4.14 11.08
N LEU A 165 5.24 -4.00 10.23
CA LEU A 165 5.41 -4.90 9.08
C LEU A 165 5.58 -6.36 9.54
N VAL A 166 6.27 -6.57 10.66
CA VAL A 166 6.48 -7.91 11.25
C VAL A 166 5.15 -8.48 11.76
N GLN A 167 4.33 -7.67 12.45
CA GLN A 167 3.00 -8.08 12.91
C GLN A 167 2.10 -8.41 11.71
N LEU A 168 2.08 -7.55 10.69
CA LEU A 168 1.30 -7.80 9.47
C LEU A 168 1.68 -9.14 8.83
N GLY A 169 2.99 -9.40 8.67
CA GLY A 169 3.47 -10.68 8.14
C GLY A 169 3.05 -11.87 8.99
N SER A 170 3.05 -11.74 10.33
CA SER A 170 2.61 -12.81 11.24
C SER A 170 1.11 -13.06 11.15
N ILE A 171 0.30 -12.00 11.17
CA ILE A 171 -1.17 -12.09 11.06
C ILE A 171 -1.57 -12.78 9.76
N LEU A 172 -1.00 -12.34 8.63
CA LEU A 172 -1.35 -12.90 7.32
C LEU A 172 -0.84 -14.33 7.14
N ARG A 173 0.29 -14.67 7.73
CA ARG A 173 0.81 -16.06 7.73
C ARG A 173 -0.10 -16.97 8.52
N ASN A 174 -0.44 -16.58 9.75
CA ASN A 174 -1.35 -17.37 10.59
C ASN A 174 -2.69 -17.60 9.87
N PHE A 175 -3.28 -16.55 9.32
CA PHE A 175 -4.53 -16.68 8.55
C PHE A 175 -4.38 -17.62 7.35
N SER A 176 -3.29 -17.47 6.58
CA SER A 176 -3.03 -18.32 5.40
C SER A 176 -2.83 -19.78 5.78
N ASP A 177 -2.09 -20.06 6.85
CA ASP A 177 -1.87 -21.42 7.34
C ASP A 177 -3.17 -22.05 7.82
N GLU A 178 -4.00 -21.32 8.56
CA GLU A 178 -5.29 -21.82 9.09
C GLU A 178 -6.33 -22.11 8.00
N ILE A 179 -6.38 -21.32 6.93
CA ILE A 179 -7.27 -21.61 5.79
C ILE A 179 -6.72 -22.75 4.92
N ALA A 180 -5.40 -22.87 4.81
CA ALA A 180 -4.75 -23.96 4.07
C ALA A 180 -5.05 -25.34 4.68
N GLU A 181 -5.23 -25.43 6.01
CA GLU A 181 -5.70 -26.67 6.67
C GLU A 181 -7.06 -27.17 6.15
N LYS A 182 -7.82 -26.30 5.48
CA LYS A 182 -9.14 -26.57 4.88
C LYS A 182 -9.11 -26.56 3.35
N ASP A 183 -7.95 -26.74 2.74
CA ASP A 183 -7.73 -26.69 1.29
C ASP A 183 -8.17 -25.35 0.66
N ALA A 184 -8.08 -24.25 1.40
CA ALA A 184 -8.38 -22.92 0.92
C ALA A 184 -7.11 -22.08 0.77
N ALA A 185 -7.19 -20.98 -0.02
CA ALA A 185 -6.04 -20.12 -0.30
C ALA A 185 -6.38 -18.63 -0.21
N LEU A 186 -5.44 -17.85 0.33
CA LEU A 186 -5.43 -16.40 0.17
C LEU A 186 -4.80 -16.07 -1.20
N GLU A 187 -5.64 -15.76 -2.16
CA GLU A 187 -5.22 -15.56 -3.54
C GLU A 187 -4.61 -14.19 -3.78
N PHE A 188 -5.09 -13.19 -3.06
CA PHE A 188 -4.74 -11.81 -3.35
C PHE A 188 -4.78 -10.91 -2.13
N ILE A 189 -3.80 -10.03 -2.04
CA ILE A 189 -3.74 -8.93 -1.07
C ILE A 189 -3.68 -7.60 -1.84
N GLY A 190 -4.71 -6.77 -1.71
CA GLY A 190 -4.73 -5.41 -2.21
C GLY A 190 -4.26 -4.43 -1.13
N MET A 191 -3.08 -3.86 -1.29
CA MET A 191 -2.54 -2.82 -0.40
C MET A 191 -2.94 -1.45 -0.94
N HIS A 192 -4.17 -1.00 -0.63
CA HIS A 192 -4.63 0.32 -1.03
C HIS A 192 -4.15 1.38 -0.03
N SER A 193 -2.88 1.57 -0.04
CA SER A 193 -2.12 2.48 0.84
C SER A 193 -0.79 2.86 0.19
N CYS A 194 -0.22 3.96 0.64
CA CYS A 194 1.02 4.48 0.08
C CYS A 194 2.23 3.60 0.43
N SER A 195 3.25 3.56 -0.42
CA SER A 195 4.57 2.93 -0.20
C SER A 195 4.57 1.45 0.16
N MET A 196 3.55 0.72 -0.21
CA MET A 196 3.50 -0.72 0.10
C MET A 196 4.15 -1.60 -0.97
N SER A 197 4.54 -1.02 -2.13
CA SER A 197 5.30 -1.74 -3.15
C SER A 197 6.81 -1.59 -2.93
N ALA A 198 7.30 -2.21 -1.86
CA ALA A 198 8.71 -2.21 -1.48
C ALA A 198 9.25 -3.63 -1.34
N VAL A 199 10.55 -3.79 -1.56
CA VAL A 199 11.26 -5.08 -1.41
C VAL A 199 11.02 -5.65 -0.01
N GLU A 200 11.10 -4.81 1.01
CA GLU A 200 10.90 -5.19 2.41
C GLU A 200 9.50 -5.77 2.66
N VAL A 201 8.48 -5.17 2.06
CA VAL A 201 7.09 -5.63 2.16
C VAL A 201 6.91 -6.96 1.44
N ALA A 202 7.41 -7.08 0.21
CA ALA A 202 7.34 -8.33 -0.56
C ALA A 202 8.00 -9.49 0.19
N TYR A 203 9.17 -9.24 0.80
CA TYR A 203 9.86 -10.24 1.61
C TYR A 203 9.10 -10.65 2.87
N GLN A 204 8.49 -9.69 3.56
CA GLN A 204 7.75 -9.96 4.78
C GLN A 204 6.48 -10.78 4.50
N LEU A 205 5.86 -10.56 3.33
CA LEU A 205 4.61 -11.19 2.94
C LEU A 205 4.76 -12.39 1.99
N LYS A 206 5.99 -12.74 1.61
CA LYS A 206 6.20 -13.90 0.71
C LYS A 206 5.56 -15.17 1.26
N GLY A 207 4.85 -15.88 0.41
CA GLY A 207 4.17 -17.13 0.74
C GLY A 207 2.91 -16.98 1.60
N THR A 208 2.46 -15.74 1.91
CA THR A 208 1.18 -15.54 2.62
C THR A 208 -0.01 -15.48 1.68
N ALA A 209 0.21 -15.10 0.44
CA ALA A 209 -0.79 -15.06 -0.63
C ALA A 209 -0.11 -15.33 -1.98
N ASN A 210 -0.89 -15.54 -3.03
CA ASN A 210 -0.35 -15.74 -4.37
C ASN A 210 0.09 -14.41 -5.00
N TYR A 211 -0.72 -13.35 -4.83
CA TYR A 211 -0.45 -12.04 -5.43
C TYR A 211 -0.69 -10.90 -4.46
N MET A 212 0.06 -9.81 -4.65
CA MET A 212 -0.13 -8.52 -3.99
C MET A 212 -0.22 -7.41 -5.03
N MET A 213 -1.07 -6.41 -4.80
CA MET A 213 -1.12 -5.19 -5.60
C MET A 213 -0.89 -3.99 -4.69
N ALA A 214 0.08 -3.15 -5.04
CA ALA A 214 0.53 -2.04 -4.20
C ALA A 214 1.14 -0.91 -5.03
N SER A 215 1.32 0.26 -4.44
CA SER A 215 2.01 1.41 -5.03
C SER A 215 3.35 1.65 -4.34
N GLU A 216 4.37 2.07 -5.09
CA GLU A 216 5.65 2.56 -4.54
C GLU A 216 5.47 3.97 -3.97
N GLY A 217 4.65 4.77 -4.62
CA GLY A 217 4.34 6.15 -4.27
C GLY A 217 3.01 6.32 -3.55
N LEU A 218 2.33 7.41 -3.87
CA LEU A 218 1.05 7.78 -3.29
C LEU A 218 -0.09 6.92 -3.85
N SER A 219 -0.99 6.50 -2.96
CA SER A 219 -2.22 5.81 -3.30
C SER A 219 -3.41 6.53 -2.67
N PHE A 220 -4.26 7.12 -3.50
CA PHE A 220 -5.42 7.87 -3.02
C PHE A 220 -6.62 6.95 -2.83
N VAL A 221 -7.42 7.14 -1.79
CA VAL A 221 -8.62 6.33 -1.51
C VAL A 221 -9.57 6.29 -2.71
N GLY A 222 -9.69 7.39 -3.46
CA GLY A 222 -10.48 7.45 -4.68
C GLY A 222 -9.88 6.77 -5.91
N ALA A 223 -8.61 6.38 -5.88
CA ALA A 223 -7.94 5.81 -7.05
C ALA A 223 -8.39 4.38 -7.37
N TRP A 224 -8.85 3.64 -6.36
CA TRP A 224 -9.36 2.29 -6.55
C TRP A 224 -10.90 2.31 -6.62
N PRO A 225 -11.50 2.06 -7.79
CA PRO A 225 -12.94 2.14 -7.99
C PRO A 225 -13.63 0.84 -7.51
N TYR A 226 -13.83 0.68 -6.20
CA TYR A 226 -14.31 -0.56 -5.57
C TYR A 226 -15.60 -1.12 -6.17
N ARG A 227 -16.55 -0.26 -6.55
CA ARG A 227 -17.76 -0.70 -7.24
C ARG A 227 -17.43 -1.43 -8.54
N GLN A 228 -16.61 -0.83 -9.39
CA GLN A 228 -16.23 -1.40 -10.68
C GLN A 228 -15.31 -2.62 -10.50
N MET A 229 -14.44 -2.60 -9.48
CA MET A 229 -13.61 -3.74 -9.12
C MET A 229 -14.46 -4.94 -8.74
N LEU A 230 -15.44 -4.77 -7.84
CA LEU A 230 -16.36 -5.84 -7.45
C LEU A 230 -17.16 -6.36 -8.64
N GLN A 231 -17.68 -5.47 -9.50
CA GLN A 231 -18.38 -5.88 -10.72
C GLN A 231 -17.50 -6.75 -11.62
N LYS A 232 -16.25 -6.35 -11.80
CA LYS A 232 -15.27 -7.10 -12.61
C LYS A 232 -14.95 -8.47 -11.98
N ILE A 233 -14.76 -8.51 -10.67
CA ILE A 233 -14.52 -9.76 -9.92
C ILE A 233 -15.74 -10.67 -10.01
N PHE A 234 -16.95 -10.16 -9.80
CA PHE A 234 -18.19 -10.94 -9.91
C PHE A 234 -18.39 -11.53 -11.30
N CYS A 235 -18.16 -10.73 -12.35
CA CYS A 235 -18.20 -11.23 -13.72
C CYS A 235 -17.18 -12.34 -13.96
N ALA A 236 -15.94 -12.18 -13.49
CA ALA A 236 -14.90 -13.19 -13.66
C ALA A 236 -15.24 -14.50 -12.94
N ILE A 237 -15.75 -14.42 -11.71
CA ILE A 237 -16.22 -15.60 -10.96
C ILE A 237 -17.39 -16.29 -11.66
N GLU A 238 -18.33 -15.56 -12.24
CA GLU A 238 -19.43 -16.14 -13.01
C GLU A 238 -18.92 -16.87 -14.26
N TYR A 239 -17.97 -16.28 -14.98
CA TYR A 239 -17.36 -16.91 -16.15
C TYR A 239 -16.39 -18.05 -15.81
N ALA A 240 -15.88 -18.11 -14.56
CA ALA A 240 -15.01 -19.19 -14.09
C ALA A 240 -15.63 -20.58 -14.23
N LYS A 241 -16.95 -20.68 -14.18
CA LYS A 241 -17.72 -21.93 -14.39
C LYS A 241 -17.41 -22.61 -15.74
N ASN A 242 -16.84 -21.88 -16.68
CA ASN A 242 -16.48 -22.38 -18.01
C ASN A 242 -15.02 -22.92 -18.11
N GLY A 243 -14.29 -23.03 -17.01
CA GLY A 243 -12.99 -23.73 -16.91
C GLY A 243 -11.74 -22.91 -17.28
N ASN A 244 -11.86 -21.63 -17.64
CA ASN A 244 -10.71 -20.81 -18.08
C ASN A 244 -10.33 -19.69 -17.09
N PHE A 245 -10.70 -19.82 -15.82
CA PHE A 245 -10.36 -18.79 -14.83
C PHE A 245 -8.90 -18.89 -14.40
N LYS A 246 -8.19 -17.76 -14.49
CA LYS A 246 -6.87 -17.55 -13.92
C LYS A 246 -6.88 -16.28 -13.08
N ILE A 247 -6.59 -16.41 -11.81
CA ILE A 247 -6.55 -15.29 -10.87
C ILE A 247 -5.59 -14.18 -11.33
N GLU A 248 -4.44 -14.54 -11.89
CA GLU A 248 -3.47 -13.58 -12.43
C GLU A 248 -4.08 -12.67 -13.50
N ASN A 249 -4.84 -13.25 -14.44
CA ASN A 249 -5.49 -12.46 -15.49
C ASN A 249 -6.57 -11.52 -14.93
N LEU A 250 -7.30 -11.98 -13.91
CA LEU A 250 -8.25 -11.13 -13.21
C LEU A 250 -7.52 -9.98 -12.52
N MET A 251 -6.43 -10.26 -11.80
CA MET A 251 -5.68 -9.22 -11.08
C MET A 251 -5.01 -8.23 -12.03
N LYS A 252 -4.49 -8.68 -13.18
CA LYS A 252 -4.02 -7.77 -14.25
C LYS A 252 -5.13 -6.84 -14.74
N SER A 253 -6.33 -7.36 -14.91
CA SER A 253 -7.49 -6.56 -15.32
C SER A 253 -7.96 -5.59 -14.23
N VAL A 254 -7.85 -5.95 -12.96
CA VAL A 254 -8.14 -5.06 -11.82
C VAL A 254 -7.07 -3.98 -11.72
N HIS A 255 -5.79 -4.34 -11.88
CA HIS A 255 -4.67 -3.41 -11.94
C HIS A 255 -4.87 -2.32 -13.01
N GLU A 256 -5.19 -2.73 -14.24
CA GLU A 256 -5.49 -1.78 -15.32
C GLU A 256 -6.66 -0.87 -15.00
N LEU A 257 -7.73 -1.41 -14.39
CA LEU A 257 -8.89 -0.63 -13.98
C LEU A 257 -8.53 0.43 -12.94
N CYS A 258 -7.78 0.06 -11.89
CA CYS A 258 -7.35 0.98 -10.85
C CYS A 258 -6.43 2.06 -11.41
N LEU A 259 -5.47 1.68 -12.25
CA LEU A 259 -4.56 2.64 -12.86
C LEU A 259 -5.28 3.63 -13.77
N HIS A 260 -6.26 3.16 -14.58
CA HIS A 260 -7.06 4.03 -15.42
C HIS A 260 -7.92 5.01 -14.61
N ASN A 261 -8.51 4.53 -13.51
CA ASN A 261 -9.25 5.40 -12.61
C ASN A 261 -8.34 6.41 -11.93
N GLY A 262 -7.15 5.99 -11.47
CA GLY A 262 -6.12 6.86 -10.93
C GLY A 262 -5.64 7.93 -11.91
N ALA A 263 -5.68 7.65 -13.22
CA ALA A 263 -5.28 8.61 -14.25
C ALA A 263 -6.17 9.87 -14.29
N ASP A 264 -7.38 9.82 -13.78
CA ASP A 264 -8.23 11.01 -13.71
C ASP A 264 -7.68 12.04 -12.70
N PHE A 265 -6.88 11.63 -11.74
CA PHE A 265 -6.21 12.51 -10.78
C PHE A 265 -5.02 13.29 -11.36
N ILE A 266 -4.52 12.91 -12.55
CA ILE A 266 -3.45 13.66 -13.24
C ILE A 266 -3.89 15.09 -13.53
N PHE A 267 -5.16 15.32 -13.85
CA PHE A 267 -5.70 16.66 -14.07
C PHE A 267 -5.66 17.54 -12.82
N ALA A 268 -5.57 16.94 -11.67
CA ALA A 268 -5.40 17.59 -10.39
C ALA A 268 -3.91 17.74 -9.97
N GLY A 269 -2.98 17.31 -10.82
CA GLY A 269 -1.55 17.37 -10.54
C GLY A 269 -0.99 16.15 -9.82
N TYR A 270 -1.75 15.05 -9.69
CA TYR A 270 -1.26 13.85 -9.03
C TYR A 270 -0.74 12.83 -10.02
N SER A 271 0.38 12.23 -9.67
CA SER A 271 0.90 11.03 -10.32
C SER A 271 0.62 9.82 -9.45
N SER A 272 0.47 8.67 -10.05
CA SER A 272 0.29 7.40 -9.36
C SER A 272 1.03 6.29 -10.09
N ASP A 273 1.46 5.32 -9.34
CA ASP A 273 2.00 4.06 -9.84
C ASP A 273 1.20 2.90 -9.24
N LEU A 274 1.30 1.75 -9.85
CA LEU A 274 0.69 0.54 -9.35
C LEU A 274 1.47 -0.67 -9.84
N CYS A 275 1.71 -1.61 -8.93
CA CYS A 275 2.42 -2.84 -9.21
C CYS A 275 1.59 -4.06 -8.77
N LEU A 276 1.52 -5.07 -9.62
CA LEU A 276 1.05 -6.41 -9.30
C LEU A 276 2.27 -7.32 -9.11
N ILE A 277 2.39 -7.90 -7.94
CA ILE A 277 3.54 -8.68 -7.47
C ILE A 277 3.08 -10.11 -7.21
N SER A 278 3.86 -11.11 -7.63
CA SER A 278 3.74 -12.47 -7.12
C SER A 278 4.43 -12.56 -5.75
N LEU A 279 3.73 -13.09 -4.77
CA LEU A 279 4.27 -13.41 -3.45
C LEU A 279 4.76 -14.85 -3.33
N GLU A 280 4.81 -15.59 -4.44
CA GLU A 280 5.46 -16.91 -4.45
C GLU A 280 6.90 -16.79 -3.94
N LYS A 281 7.24 -17.68 -3.00
CA LYS A 281 8.51 -17.60 -2.27
C LYS A 281 9.71 -17.58 -3.21
N GLU A 282 9.72 -18.45 -4.20
CA GLU A 282 10.80 -18.61 -5.16
C GLU A 282 11.00 -17.34 -6.01
N ARG A 283 9.91 -16.68 -6.38
CA ARG A 283 9.94 -15.44 -7.18
C ARG A 283 10.46 -14.24 -6.38
N VAL A 284 10.06 -14.12 -5.11
CA VAL A 284 10.56 -13.07 -4.22
C VAL A 284 12.04 -13.32 -3.88
N GLU A 285 12.40 -14.55 -3.56
CA GLU A 285 13.77 -14.94 -3.20
C GLU A 285 14.75 -14.90 -4.39
N ALA A 286 14.23 -14.86 -5.63
CA ALA A 286 15.07 -14.62 -6.80
C ALA A 286 15.86 -13.30 -6.74
N LEU A 287 15.43 -12.34 -5.90
CA LEU A 287 16.14 -11.09 -5.64
C LEU A 287 17.35 -11.24 -4.69
N ASN A 288 17.47 -12.33 -3.92
CA ASN A 288 18.52 -12.49 -2.90
C ASN A 288 19.93 -12.30 -3.46
N GLN A 289 20.32 -13.13 -4.41
CA GLN A 289 21.66 -13.07 -4.98
C GLN A 289 21.93 -11.76 -5.74
N PRO A 290 21.01 -11.25 -6.59
CA PRO A 290 21.20 -9.96 -7.25
C PRO A 290 21.42 -8.81 -6.27
N ILE A 291 20.64 -8.71 -5.20
CA ILE A 291 20.79 -7.66 -4.19
C ILE A 291 22.10 -7.82 -3.41
N GLU A 292 22.48 -9.03 -3.04
CA GLU A 292 23.75 -9.29 -2.36
C GLU A 292 24.94 -8.86 -3.21
N ARG A 293 24.96 -9.23 -4.51
CA ARG A 293 26.02 -8.83 -5.46
C ARG A 293 26.03 -7.31 -5.65
N LEU A 294 24.86 -6.69 -5.77
CA LEU A 294 24.75 -5.23 -5.87
C LEU A 294 25.35 -4.56 -4.64
N THR A 295 24.96 -5.01 -3.46
CA THR A 295 25.45 -4.46 -2.20
C THR A 295 26.97 -4.57 -2.06
N LYS A 296 27.52 -5.73 -2.44
CA LYS A 296 28.98 -5.94 -2.44
C LYS A 296 29.69 -4.99 -3.41
N ALA A 297 29.17 -4.83 -4.60
CA ALA A 297 29.72 -3.93 -5.61
C ALA A 297 29.64 -2.45 -5.18
N LEU A 298 28.50 -2.05 -4.63
CA LEU A 298 28.30 -0.69 -4.10
C LEU A 298 29.26 -0.39 -2.95
N LYS A 299 29.45 -1.31 -2.02
CA LYS A 299 30.41 -1.12 -0.91
C LYS A 299 31.84 -0.95 -1.43
N ALA A 300 32.27 -1.75 -2.41
CA ALA A 300 33.57 -1.58 -3.05
C ALA A 300 33.70 -0.22 -3.78
N GLY A 301 32.65 0.23 -4.43
CA GLY A 301 32.63 1.54 -5.10
C GLY A 301 32.66 2.72 -4.13
N LEU A 302 32.24 2.55 -2.87
CA LEU A 302 32.32 3.62 -1.88
C LEU A 302 33.76 3.92 -1.42
N ASP A 303 34.68 2.99 -1.58
CA ASP A 303 36.07 3.17 -1.15
C ASP A 303 36.84 4.17 -2.02
N ASP A 304 36.47 4.32 -3.30
CA ASP A 304 37.04 5.31 -4.20
C ASP A 304 36.17 6.58 -4.26
N PRO A 305 36.72 7.80 -4.11
CA PRO A 305 35.96 9.03 -4.13
C PRO A 305 35.17 9.25 -5.45
N HIS A 306 35.76 8.91 -6.59
CA HIS A 306 35.09 9.10 -7.89
C HIS A 306 33.94 8.11 -8.07
N ASP A 307 34.15 6.82 -7.75
CA ASP A 307 33.12 5.81 -7.86
C ASP A 307 31.98 6.04 -6.86
N ARG A 308 32.32 6.52 -5.66
CA ARG A 308 31.33 7.00 -4.67
C ARG A 308 30.45 8.13 -5.21
N ASP A 309 31.04 9.11 -5.89
CA ASP A 309 30.28 10.20 -6.50
C ASP A 309 29.33 9.69 -7.59
N LEU A 310 29.71 8.63 -8.36
CA LEU A 310 28.80 8.01 -9.33
C LEU A 310 27.60 7.36 -8.63
N ILE A 311 27.81 6.68 -7.50
CA ILE A 311 26.71 6.08 -6.71
C ILE A 311 25.77 7.19 -6.20
N VAL A 312 26.33 8.27 -5.65
CA VAL A 312 25.55 9.41 -5.16
C VAL A 312 24.73 10.07 -6.25
N LEU A 313 25.33 10.29 -7.42
CA LEU A 313 24.65 10.90 -8.57
C LEU A 313 23.58 9.97 -9.15
N ALA A 314 23.83 8.66 -9.16
CA ALA A 314 22.82 7.68 -9.58
C ALA A 314 21.62 7.69 -8.63
N HIS A 315 21.87 7.68 -7.33
CA HIS A 315 20.82 7.75 -6.32
C HIS A 315 20.00 9.04 -6.45
N TRP A 316 20.67 10.18 -6.60
CA TRP A 316 19.99 11.48 -6.78
C TRP A 316 19.13 11.54 -8.06
N LYS A 317 19.57 10.88 -9.13
CA LYS A 317 18.84 10.86 -10.41
C LYS A 317 17.67 9.88 -10.44
N SER A 318 17.70 8.86 -9.58
CA SER A 318 16.72 7.78 -9.57
C SER A 318 15.35 8.25 -9.11
N GLN A 319 14.31 7.55 -9.57
CA GLN A 319 12.96 7.75 -9.05
C GLN A 319 12.93 7.47 -7.56
N SER A 320 12.48 8.45 -6.80
CA SER A 320 12.34 8.37 -5.35
C SER A 320 10.92 8.70 -4.91
N PHE A 321 10.57 8.26 -3.71
CA PHE A 321 9.27 8.43 -3.11
C PHE A 321 9.41 8.89 -1.66
N PHE A 322 8.41 9.60 -1.15
CA PHE A 322 8.31 10.00 0.25
C PHE A 322 9.53 10.75 0.77
N GLN A 323 9.79 11.92 0.19
CA GLN A 323 10.95 12.74 0.60
C GLN A 323 12.27 11.95 0.48
N GLU A 324 12.39 11.16 -0.59
CA GLU A 324 13.58 10.37 -0.88
C GLU A 324 13.92 9.31 0.18
N VAL A 325 12.90 8.75 0.83
CA VAL A 325 13.06 7.62 1.75
C VAL A 325 13.14 6.30 1.01
N TYR A 326 12.37 6.16 -0.06
CA TYR A 326 12.37 4.99 -0.93
C TYR A 326 12.88 5.35 -2.32
N THR A 327 13.64 4.45 -2.90
CA THR A 327 14.16 4.58 -4.27
C THR A 327 13.70 3.39 -5.09
N ASP A 328 13.18 3.62 -6.30
CA ASP A 328 12.91 2.52 -7.23
C ASP A 328 14.21 1.76 -7.52
N LEU A 329 14.22 0.47 -7.21
CA LEU A 329 15.44 -0.35 -7.28
C LEU A 329 15.89 -0.58 -8.73
N TYR A 330 14.94 -0.71 -9.66
CA TYR A 330 15.27 -0.89 -11.07
C TYR A 330 15.83 0.40 -11.67
N ASP A 331 15.18 1.55 -11.42
CA ASP A 331 15.63 2.84 -11.95
C ASP A 331 16.98 3.26 -11.35
N PHE A 332 17.22 2.98 -10.06
CA PHE A 332 18.55 3.15 -9.47
C PHE A 332 19.62 2.35 -10.24
N CYS A 333 19.33 1.10 -10.55
CA CYS A 333 20.25 0.28 -11.36
C CYS A 333 20.45 0.86 -12.75
N VAL A 334 19.40 1.38 -13.41
CA VAL A 334 19.52 2.05 -14.72
C VAL A 334 20.44 3.26 -14.60
N CYS A 335 20.18 4.14 -13.63
CA CYS A 335 20.97 5.36 -13.44
C CYS A 335 22.44 5.07 -13.12
N LEU A 336 22.71 4.06 -12.29
CA LEU A 336 24.10 3.67 -11.95
C LEU A 336 24.82 3.04 -13.15
N MET A 337 24.14 2.21 -13.94
CA MET A 337 24.71 1.64 -15.16
C MET A 337 25.09 2.73 -16.18
N GLU A 338 24.25 3.76 -16.34
CA GLU A 338 24.58 4.92 -17.18
C GLU A 338 25.86 5.62 -16.71
N LYS A 339 26.02 5.79 -15.38
CA LYS A 339 27.23 6.41 -14.80
C LYS A 339 28.48 5.54 -14.97
N CYS A 340 28.32 4.23 -14.94
CA CYS A 340 29.40 3.25 -15.10
C CYS A 340 29.58 2.73 -16.54
N GLU A 341 28.99 3.39 -17.54
CA GLU A 341 28.99 2.90 -18.95
C GLU A 341 30.41 2.65 -19.48
N ASN A 342 31.36 3.49 -19.14
CA ASN A 342 32.75 3.40 -19.59
C ASN A 342 33.57 2.33 -18.86
N LYS A 343 33.10 1.78 -17.74
CA LYS A 343 33.74 0.71 -16.94
C LYS A 343 35.25 0.92 -16.73
N LYS A 344 35.62 2.12 -16.28
CA LYS A 344 37.02 2.57 -16.14
C LYS A 344 37.76 1.85 -15.00
N THR A 345 37.04 1.31 -14.04
CA THR A 345 37.58 0.60 -12.88
C THR A 345 36.91 -0.76 -12.72
N GLU A 346 37.57 -1.69 -12.01
CA GLU A 346 36.96 -2.98 -11.66
C GLU A 346 35.68 -2.81 -10.83
N ALA A 347 35.64 -1.79 -9.96
CA ALA A 347 34.45 -1.46 -9.18
C ALA A 347 33.30 -1.01 -10.08
N GLN A 348 33.53 -0.17 -11.09
CA GLN A 348 32.52 0.24 -12.05
C GLN A 348 31.98 -0.93 -12.86
N GLU A 349 32.84 -1.84 -13.30
CA GLU A 349 32.43 -3.05 -14.00
C GLU A 349 31.58 -3.97 -13.10
N ALA A 350 31.99 -4.13 -11.84
CA ALA A 350 31.23 -4.89 -10.86
C ALA A 350 29.86 -4.27 -10.54
N MET A 351 29.79 -2.94 -10.36
CA MET A 351 28.54 -2.21 -10.16
C MET A 351 27.63 -2.35 -11.38
N TRP A 352 28.16 -2.15 -12.59
CA TRP A 352 27.39 -2.30 -13.82
C TRP A 352 26.80 -3.70 -13.97
N SER A 353 27.63 -4.73 -13.74
CA SER A 353 27.21 -6.14 -13.85
C SER A 353 26.17 -6.50 -12.78
N ALA A 354 26.35 -6.04 -11.55
CA ALA A 354 25.41 -6.28 -10.47
C ALA A 354 24.05 -5.61 -10.72
N CYS A 355 24.04 -4.35 -11.17
CA CYS A 355 22.82 -3.65 -11.58
C CYS A 355 22.09 -4.38 -12.71
N ASN A 356 22.83 -4.85 -13.72
CA ASN A 356 22.23 -5.61 -14.81
C ASN A 356 21.57 -6.92 -14.34
N ASN A 357 22.12 -7.58 -13.32
CA ASN A 357 21.51 -8.77 -12.74
C ASN A 357 20.20 -8.44 -11.99
N VAL A 358 20.17 -7.35 -11.21
CA VAL A 358 18.93 -6.87 -10.56
C VAL A 358 17.86 -6.54 -11.60
N LYS A 359 18.23 -5.79 -12.64
CA LYS A 359 17.33 -5.46 -13.75
C LYS A 359 16.74 -6.68 -14.45
N LYS A 360 17.53 -7.73 -14.64
CA LYS A 360 17.04 -8.98 -15.26
C LYS A 360 15.95 -9.65 -14.44
N VAL A 361 16.04 -9.60 -13.11
CA VAL A 361 15.04 -10.21 -12.23
C VAL A 361 13.81 -9.31 -12.09
N LEU A 362 13.98 -7.99 -12.04
CA LEU A 362 12.87 -7.04 -11.93
C LEU A 362 12.22 -6.68 -13.28
N GLY A 363 12.80 -7.09 -14.40
CA GLY A 363 12.28 -6.77 -15.73
C GLY A 363 10.94 -7.46 -16.03
N ALA A 364 10.18 -6.87 -16.95
CA ALA A 364 8.93 -7.45 -17.39
C ALA A 364 9.12 -8.84 -18.02
N GLY A 365 8.33 -9.82 -17.58
CA GLY A 365 8.42 -11.21 -18.08
C GLY A 365 9.57 -12.02 -17.48
N ALA A 366 10.28 -11.50 -16.48
CA ALA A 366 11.31 -12.23 -15.75
C ALA A 366 10.71 -13.22 -14.72
N ASP A 367 11.57 -14.09 -14.19
CA ASP A 367 11.20 -15.03 -13.12
C ASP A 367 11.14 -14.37 -11.73
N GLY A 368 11.24 -13.06 -11.67
CA GLY A 368 11.15 -12.27 -10.44
C GLY A 368 9.70 -11.99 -10.00
N PRO A 369 9.55 -11.20 -8.94
CA PRO A 369 8.24 -10.99 -8.31
C PRO A 369 7.30 -10.10 -9.12
N ILE A 370 7.79 -9.22 -10.00
CA ILE A 370 6.94 -8.25 -10.71
C ILE A 370 6.19 -8.93 -11.85
N ILE A 371 4.86 -8.95 -11.75
CA ILE A 371 3.96 -9.46 -12.81
C ILE A 371 3.57 -8.34 -13.76
N GLN A 372 3.22 -7.18 -13.23
CA GLN A 372 2.87 -5.99 -14.00
C GLN A 372 3.16 -4.73 -13.18
N ALA A 373 3.78 -3.74 -13.79
CA ALA A 373 4.00 -2.44 -13.17
C ALA A 373 3.74 -1.34 -14.18
N ASP A 374 2.93 -0.38 -13.81
CA ASP A 374 2.54 0.74 -14.65
C ASP A 374 2.40 2.01 -13.81
N PHE A 375 2.44 3.15 -14.48
CA PHE A 375 2.32 4.46 -13.84
C PHE A 375 1.38 5.38 -14.62
N SER A 376 0.99 6.46 -13.94
CA SER A 376 0.16 7.53 -14.46
C SER A 376 0.69 8.88 -13.95
N GLY A 377 1.03 9.79 -14.84
CA GLY A 377 1.57 11.10 -14.52
C GLY A 377 3.11 11.18 -14.52
N PRO A 378 3.68 12.40 -14.50
CA PRO A 378 5.11 12.62 -14.70
C PRO A 378 5.97 12.24 -13.49
N ASP A 379 5.44 12.37 -12.26
CA ASP A 379 6.23 12.17 -11.05
C ASP A 379 6.53 10.70 -10.75
N CYS A 380 5.85 9.77 -11.45
CA CYS A 380 6.05 8.33 -11.36
C CYS A 380 6.57 7.71 -12.67
N GLN A 381 7.10 8.53 -13.60
CA GLN A 381 7.45 8.05 -14.95
C GLN A 381 8.55 6.97 -14.98
N PHE A 382 9.32 6.86 -13.91
CA PHE A 382 10.39 5.88 -13.76
C PHE A 382 10.12 4.87 -12.63
N SER A 383 8.85 4.71 -12.23
CA SER A 383 8.42 3.64 -11.34
C SER A 383 8.38 2.32 -12.10
N TYR A 384 9.16 1.36 -11.65
CA TYR A 384 9.25 0.02 -12.24
C TYR A 384 8.65 -1.07 -11.36
N GLY A 385 8.11 -0.69 -10.21
CA GLY A 385 7.21 -1.49 -9.42
C GLY A 385 7.71 -1.96 -8.07
N LEU A 386 9.01 -1.89 -7.78
CA LEU A 386 9.55 -2.19 -6.46
C LEU A 386 10.59 -1.17 -6.02
N SER A 387 10.24 -0.44 -4.98
CA SER A 387 11.18 0.42 -4.26
C SER A 387 11.96 -0.36 -3.22
N ILE A 388 13.03 0.23 -2.72
CA ILE A 388 13.81 -0.25 -1.59
C ILE A 388 14.09 0.92 -0.64
N TYR A 389 14.17 0.66 0.66
CA TYR A 389 14.56 1.67 1.63
C TYR A 389 15.99 2.14 1.37
N PHE A 390 16.10 3.33 0.79
CA PHE A 390 17.37 3.95 0.47
C PHE A 390 17.27 5.47 0.67
N PRO A 391 17.22 5.96 1.92
CA PRO A 391 17.06 7.37 2.19
C PRO A 391 18.31 8.14 1.77
N TRP A 392 18.06 9.37 1.28
CA TRP A 392 19.08 10.28 0.82
C TRP A 392 20.12 10.66 1.89
N ALA A 393 19.69 10.75 3.14
CA ALA A 393 20.54 11.09 4.25
C ALA A 393 20.25 10.18 5.46
N ARG A 394 21.21 10.09 6.35
CA ARG A 394 21.02 9.38 7.61
C ARG A 394 19.82 9.97 8.36
N PRO A 395 18.85 9.16 8.81
CA PRO A 395 17.76 9.64 9.65
C PRO A 395 18.26 10.36 10.90
N VAL A 396 17.50 11.32 11.43
CA VAL A 396 17.87 12.09 12.63
C VAL A 396 17.95 11.15 13.84
N GLU A 397 18.80 11.46 14.82
CA GLU A 397 19.12 10.55 15.93
C GLU A 397 17.91 9.98 16.67
N ASP A 398 16.88 10.76 16.97
CA ASP A 398 15.65 10.28 17.63
C ASP A 398 14.80 9.33 16.76
N ALA A 399 14.88 9.45 15.44
CA ALA A 399 14.27 8.54 14.51
C ALA A 399 15.17 7.34 14.17
N GLN A 400 16.49 7.48 14.35
CA GLN A 400 17.49 6.50 13.97
C GLN A 400 17.38 5.19 14.74
N GLU A 401 17.17 5.29 16.06
CA GLU A 401 17.07 4.10 16.90
C GLU A 401 15.87 3.25 16.53
N HIS A 402 14.73 3.88 16.22
CA HIS A 402 13.53 3.17 15.80
C HIS A 402 13.67 2.62 14.37
N VAL A 403 14.14 3.42 13.42
CA VAL A 403 14.27 3.02 12.02
C VAL A 403 15.24 1.83 11.88
N ILE A 404 16.45 1.95 12.40
CA ILE A 404 17.47 0.89 12.28
C ILE A 404 17.12 -0.32 13.15
N LYS A 405 16.52 -0.10 14.31
CA LYS A 405 16.12 -1.16 15.22
C LYS A 405 14.99 -2.00 14.63
N ASN A 406 13.97 -1.36 14.11
CA ASN A 406 12.82 -2.06 13.51
C ASN A 406 13.21 -2.70 12.17
N TYR A 407 13.99 -2.00 11.34
CA TYR A 407 14.48 -2.54 10.07
C TYR A 407 15.26 -3.85 10.22
N ARG A 408 16.02 -3.99 11.30
CA ARG A 408 16.76 -5.25 11.61
C ARG A 408 15.86 -6.46 11.81
N ASN A 409 14.60 -6.24 12.17
CA ASN A 409 13.65 -7.31 12.46
C ASN A 409 12.88 -7.78 11.24
N TYR A 410 12.98 -7.07 10.10
CA TYR A 410 12.29 -7.45 8.88
C TYR A 410 12.86 -8.73 8.26
N ALA A 411 11.98 -9.55 7.69
CA ALA A 411 12.37 -10.77 7.01
C ALA A 411 13.45 -10.52 5.93
N PHE A 412 13.34 -9.40 5.22
CA PHE A 412 14.36 -8.97 4.25
C PHE A 412 15.77 -8.87 4.86
N VAL A 413 15.88 -8.38 6.10
CA VAL A 413 17.19 -8.21 6.77
C VAL A 413 17.65 -9.50 7.43
N THR A 414 16.74 -10.28 7.98
CA THR A 414 17.08 -11.52 8.70
C THR A 414 17.40 -12.69 7.75
N GLU A 415 16.91 -12.63 6.50
CA GLU A 415 17.06 -13.68 5.51
C GLU A 415 18.10 -13.34 4.42
N LEU A 416 19.34 -13.02 4.78
CA LEU A 416 20.53 -12.89 3.92
C LEU A 416 20.75 -11.55 3.19
N ALA A 417 19.91 -11.19 2.21
CA ALA A 417 20.23 -10.07 1.32
C ALA A 417 20.15 -8.70 2.03
N GLY A 418 19.20 -8.53 2.92
CA GLY A 418 18.97 -7.28 3.60
C GLY A 418 19.99 -6.95 4.70
N ALA A 419 20.63 -7.97 5.28
CA ALA A 419 21.72 -7.72 6.22
C ALA A 419 22.88 -6.98 5.55
N SER A 420 23.23 -7.37 4.31
CA SER A 420 24.26 -6.69 3.52
C SER A 420 23.77 -5.32 3.05
N TRP A 421 22.49 -5.14 2.72
CA TRP A 421 21.92 -3.84 2.39
C TRP A 421 21.99 -2.86 3.55
N LEU A 422 21.62 -3.29 4.76
CA LEU A 422 21.74 -2.47 5.97
C LEU A 422 23.22 -2.07 6.24
N GLN A 423 24.18 -2.97 6.02
CA GLN A 423 25.60 -2.65 6.12
C GLN A 423 26.03 -1.63 5.06
N PHE A 424 25.54 -1.76 3.83
CA PHE A 424 25.79 -0.76 2.79
C PHE A 424 25.25 0.61 3.19
N LEU A 425 23.99 0.69 3.65
CA LEU A 425 23.38 1.95 4.09
C LEU A 425 24.23 2.65 5.16
N ASN A 426 24.68 1.91 6.17
CA ASN A 426 25.54 2.46 7.20
C ASN A 426 26.86 3.00 6.62
N THR A 427 27.52 2.24 5.74
CA THR A 427 28.76 2.67 5.10
C THR A 427 28.53 3.88 4.19
N TYR A 428 27.42 3.87 3.43
CA TYR A 428 27.03 4.97 2.56
C TYR A 428 26.85 6.27 3.32
N PHE A 429 26.12 6.26 4.43
CA PHE A 429 25.92 7.44 5.25
C PHE A 429 27.21 7.94 5.89
N ASP A 430 28.07 7.04 6.36
CA ASP A 430 29.34 7.41 6.99
C ASP A 430 30.32 8.03 5.98
N GLN A 431 30.39 7.49 4.79
CA GLN A 431 31.33 7.95 3.77
C GLN A 431 30.84 9.15 2.97
N THR A 432 29.54 9.31 2.77
CA THR A 432 29.00 10.47 2.08
C THR A 432 28.90 11.71 2.98
N LYS A 433 29.12 11.54 4.29
CA LYS A 433 29.02 12.61 5.31
C LYS A 433 27.72 13.42 5.20
N ARG A 434 26.67 12.79 4.69
CA ARG A 434 25.34 13.39 4.59
C ARG A 434 24.62 13.27 5.94
N LEU A 435 25.24 13.86 6.94
CA LEU A 435 24.53 14.27 8.13
C LEU A 435 23.64 15.43 7.72
N ARG A 436 22.38 15.44 8.14
CA ARG A 436 21.65 16.70 8.19
C ARG A 436 22.46 17.63 9.08
N VAL A 437 23.28 18.46 8.46
CA VAL A 437 23.88 19.58 9.18
C VAL A 437 22.71 20.45 9.60
N PRO A 438 22.55 20.81 10.87
CA PRO A 438 21.61 21.85 11.25
C PRO A 438 22.02 23.10 10.49
N VAL A 439 21.33 23.41 9.42
CA VAL A 439 21.51 24.67 8.71
C VAL A 439 20.87 25.70 9.60
N THR A 440 21.65 26.64 10.10
CA THR A 440 21.12 27.80 10.80
C THR A 440 20.44 28.64 9.71
N LEU A 441 19.16 28.41 9.52
CA LEU A 441 18.36 29.16 8.56
C LEU A 441 18.10 30.57 9.10
N SER A 442 18.03 31.55 8.22
CA SER A 442 17.47 32.85 8.58
C SER A 442 16.00 32.67 9.01
N ASP A 443 15.46 33.61 9.78
CA ASP A 443 14.06 33.54 10.21
C ASP A 443 13.07 33.41 9.02
N ALA A 444 13.41 33.98 7.88
CA ALA A 444 12.60 33.89 6.66
C ALA A 444 12.69 32.50 6.03
N ASP A 445 13.91 31.95 5.96
CA ASP A 445 14.15 30.62 5.40
C ASP A 445 13.59 29.54 6.33
N GLN A 446 13.68 29.74 7.66
CA GLN A 446 13.07 28.84 8.64
C GLN A 446 11.55 28.76 8.46
N LYS A 447 10.88 29.91 8.29
CA LYS A 447 9.43 29.93 8.02
C LYS A 447 9.05 29.23 6.72
N THR A 448 9.88 29.40 5.67
CA THR A 448 9.66 28.70 4.39
C THR A 448 9.88 27.21 4.54
N TRP A 449 10.89 26.81 5.30
CA TRP A 449 11.16 25.40 5.59
C TRP A 449 10.06 24.76 6.42
N ASP A 450 9.62 25.45 7.50
CA ASP A 450 8.53 24.97 8.35
C ASP A 450 7.22 24.81 7.57
N PHE A 451 6.96 25.72 6.62
CA PHE A 451 5.82 25.61 5.71
C PHE A 451 5.96 24.39 4.79
N ALA A 452 7.10 24.19 4.17
CA ALA A 452 7.35 23.05 3.30
C ALA A 452 7.27 21.73 4.09
N GLU A 453 7.89 21.67 5.27
CA GLU A 453 7.81 20.50 6.13
C GLU A 453 6.38 20.20 6.56
N ALA A 454 5.61 21.21 6.96
CA ALA A 454 4.21 21.06 7.30
C ALA A 454 3.36 20.63 6.09
N ALA A 455 3.68 21.15 4.90
CA ALA A 455 3.01 20.77 3.66
C ALA A 455 3.24 19.31 3.28
N PHE A 456 4.44 18.79 3.53
CA PHE A 456 4.78 17.40 3.22
C PHE A 456 4.46 16.40 4.34
N LYS A 457 4.33 16.86 5.60
CA LYS A 457 3.89 16.01 6.71
C LYS A 457 2.67 15.17 6.40
N PRO A 458 1.60 15.71 5.79
CA PRO A 458 0.44 14.93 5.41
C PRO A 458 0.72 13.79 4.43
N PHE A 459 1.71 13.88 3.60
CA PHE A 459 2.09 12.82 2.66
C PHE A 459 3.08 11.82 3.26
N ALA A 460 3.75 12.21 4.33
CA ALA A 460 4.78 11.44 5.00
C ALA A 460 4.22 10.67 6.20
N PHE A 461 3.11 9.99 6.08
CA PHE A 461 2.61 9.10 7.14
C PHE A 461 2.21 9.77 8.42
N HIS A 462 1.00 10.12 8.49
CA HIS A 462 0.47 10.62 9.70
C HIS A 462 -0.05 9.50 10.55
N THR A 463 0.73 9.25 11.53
CA THR A 463 0.27 8.74 12.78
C THR A 463 -0.28 9.94 13.56
N GLY A 464 -1.55 10.30 13.35
CA GLY A 464 -2.26 11.18 14.23
C GLY A 464 -2.72 12.53 13.66
N PRO A 465 -3.77 13.08 14.25
CA PRO A 465 -4.47 14.28 13.78
C PRO A 465 -3.62 15.56 13.83
N THR A 466 -2.55 15.57 14.59
CA THR A 466 -1.71 16.75 14.81
C THR A 466 -1.02 17.29 13.56
N ALA A 467 -0.85 16.47 12.57
CA ALA A 467 -0.13 16.88 11.37
C ALA A 467 -1.01 17.56 10.32
N VAL A 468 -2.28 17.17 10.29
CA VAL A 468 -3.28 17.82 9.41
C VAL A 468 -3.73 19.16 10.01
N GLN A 469 -3.63 19.28 11.32
CA GLN A 469 -4.03 20.49 12.04
C GLN A 469 -2.98 21.61 12.03
N SER A 470 -1.78 21.35 11.53
CA SER A 470 -0.85 22.46 11.31
C SER A 470 -1.43 23.32 10.19
N GLY A 471 -2.05 24.42 10.51
CA GLY A 471 -2.71 25.34 9.58
C GLY A 471 -1.81 25.93 8.50
N ALA A 472 -0.63 25.34 8.29
CA ALA A 472 0.38 25.75 7.32
C ALA A 472 -0.07 25.58 5.87
N LEU A 473 -0.93 24.59 5.59
CA LEU A 473 -1.45 24.36 4.23
C LEU A 473 -2.69 25.19 3.91
N THR A 474 -3.37 25.72 4.89
CA THR A 474 -4.76 26.14 4.70
C THR A 474 -5.06 27.56 5.14
N GLY A 475 -4.11 28.26 5.74
CA GLY A 475 -4.40 29.56 6.32
C GLY A 475 -5.60 29.47 7.30
N LYS A 476 -6.47 30.46 7.29
CA LYS A 476 -7.66 30.49 8.14
C LYS A 476 -8.78 29.53 7.71
N ASP A 477 -8.68 28.98 6.50
CA ASP A 477 -9.65 28.03 5.94
C ASP A 477 -9.12 26.60 6.11
N SER A 478 -8.92 26.18 7.35
CA SER A 478 -8.55 24.80 7.67
C SER A 478 -9.61 23.83 7.13
N PRO A 479 -9.23 22.75 6.47
CA PRO A 479 -10.18 21.74 5.98
C PRO A 479 -10.88 20.95 7.08
N THR A 480 -10.73 21.34 8.33
CA THR A 480 -11.42 20.71 9.47
C THR A 480 -12.94 20.69 9.34
N ASP A 481 -13.51 21.60 8.54
CA ASP A 481 -14.95 21.63 8.31
C ASP A 481 -15.41 20.83 7.06
N ALA A 482 -14.48 20.32 6.27
CA ALA A 482 -14.78 19.69 4.99
C ALA A 482 -14.59 18.15 5.00
N GLY A 483 -14.79 17.49 6.14
CA GLY A 483 -14.82 16.03 6.18
C GLY A 483 -13.55 15.35 5.65
N GLY A 484 -12.39 15.92 5.90
CA GLY A 484 -11.12 15.21 5.80
C GLY A 484 -10.65 14.79 4.42
N ASP A 485 -11.20 15.30 3.32
CA ASP A 485 -10.63 15.04 2.01
C ASP A 485 -9.40 15.92 1.77
N PHE A 486 -8.28 15.45 2.32
CA PHE A 486 -6.99 16.09 2.15
C PHE A 486 -6.58 16.19 0.67
N SER A 487 -6.94 15.18 -0.13
CA SER A 487 -6.71 15.19 -1.57
C SER A 487 -7.42 16.36 -2.24
N TYR A 488 -8.62 16.70 -1.79
CA TYR A 488 -9.39 17.80 -2.34
C TYR A 488 -8.76 19.18 -2.06
N SER A 489 -8.26 19.41 -0.85
CA SER A 489 -7.58 20.69 -0.53
C SER A 489 -6.25 20.83 -1.27
N PHE A 490 -5.52 19.76 -1.45
CA PHE A 490 -4.29 19.76 -2.23
C PHE A 490 -4.60 20.01 -3.71
N ILE A 491 -5.58 19.32 -4.28
CA ILE A 491 -6.06 19.52 -5.64
C ILE A 491 -6.46 20.97 -5.88
N LYS A 492 -7.18 21.58 -4.95
CA LYS A 492 -7.64 22.97 -5.06
C LYS A 492 -6.49 23.98 -5.12
N ASN A 493 -5.39 23.69 -4.44
CA ASN A 493 -4.24 24.59 -4.34
C ASN A 493 -3.09 24.26 -5.30
N TYR A 494 -3.18 23.17 -6.05
CA TYR A 494 -2.13 22.76 -6.98
C TYR A 494 -2.16 23.61 -8.26
N PRO A 495 -1.01 24.07 -8.77
CA PRO A 495 -0.97 24.84 -10.00
C PRO A 495 -1.52 24.04 -11.19
N ARG A 496 -2.45 24.63 -11.94
CA ARG A 496 -3.05 24.00 -13.15
C ARG A 496 -2.04 23.65 -14.24
N GLU A 497 -0.82 24.18 -14.13
CA GLU A 497 0.29 23.99 -15.06
C GLU A 497 0.78 22.54 -15.13
N PHE A 498 0.52 21.74 -14.08
CA PHE A 498 0.91 20.33 -14.02
C PHE A 498 -0.15 19.34 -14.49
N ALA A 499 -1.30 19.83 -14.95
CA ALA A 499 -2.32 18.95 -15.49
C ALA A 499 -1.86 18.28 -16.79
N ILE A 500 -1.82 16.96 -16.83
CA ILE A 500 -1.37 16.18 -17.97
C ILE A 500 -2.55 15.48 -18.64
N SER A 501 -2.67 15.64 -19.95
CA SER A 501 -3.71 14.99 -20.72
C SER A 501 -3.49 13.47 -20.84
N ARG A 502 -4.57 12.69 -21.05
CA ARG A 502 -4.49 11.25 -21.34
C ARG A 502 -3.55 10.91 -22.52
N ARG A 503 -3.36 11.87 -23.44
CA ARG A 503 -2.43 11.72 -24.56
C ARG A 503 -0.98 11.75 -24.08
N ALA A 504 -0.66 12.64 -23.15
CA ALA A 504 0.68 12.71 -22.54
C ALA A 504 1.00 11.45 -21.73
N LEU A 505 0.01 10.89 -21.02
CA LEU A 505 0.17 9.63 -20.30
C LEU A 505 0.66 8.49 -21.22
N LYS A 506 0.13 8.39 -22.46
CA LYS A 506 0.60 7.38 -23.43
C LYS A 506 2.06 7.60 -23.83
N VAL A 507 2.51 8.85 -23.91
CA VAL A 507 3.91 9.18 -24.21
C VAL A 507 4.82 8.69 -23.08
N PHE A 508 4.49 8.98 -21.83
CA PHE A 508 5.28 8.53 -20.67
C PHE A 508 5.34 6.99 -20.57
N LYS A 509 4.22 6.30 -20.79
CA LYS A 509 4.21 4.83 -20.85
C LYS A 509 5.10 4.28 -21.97
N HIS A 510 5.15 4.96 -23.10
CA HIS A 510 5.98 4.55 -24.23
C HIS A 510 7.48 4.74 -23.95
N GLU A 511 7.85 5.86 -23.30
CA GLU A 511 9.23 6.11 -22.87
C GLU A 511 9.71 5.11 -21.82
N LYS A 512 8.86 4.75 -20.86
CA LYS A 512 9.16 3.69 -19.90
C LYS A 512 9.50 2.38 -20.60
N ARG A 513 8.72 1.97 -21.60
CA ARG A 513 8.98 0.76 -22.39
C ARG A 513 10.31 0.83 -23.14
N ARG A 514 10.73 2.00 -23.62
CA ARG A 514 12.03 2.18 -24.29
C ARG A 514 13.21 2.07 -23.32
N ARG A 515 13.05 2.48 -22.06
CA ARG A 515 14.10 2.32 -21.05
C ARG A 515 14.27 0.86 -20.57
N SER A 516 13.22 0.06 -20.70
CA SER A 516 13.26 -1.37 -20.29
C SER A 516 13.84 -2.30 -21.36
N THR A 517 14.04 -1.83 -22.58
CA THR A 517 14.74 -2.53 -23.64
C THR A 517 16.21 -2.10 -23.72
#